data_efca788d128ba5a9936376b0c282d6ff
#
_entry.id   efca788d128ba5a9936376b0c282d6ff
#
_cell.length_a   1.000
_cell.length_b   1.000
_cell.length_c   1.000
_cell.angle_alpha   90.00
_cell.angle_beta   90.00
_cell.angle_gamma   90.00
#
_symmetry.space_group_name_H-M   'P 1'
#
loop_
_entity.id
_entity.type
_entity.pdbx_description
1 polymer ?
#
loop_
_entity_poly.entity_id
_entity_poly.type
_entity_poly.pdbx_seq_one_letter_code
_entity_poly.pdbx_strand_id
1 'polypeptide(L)'
;FILKKEHRYVKDYVISIIQGILKFLDLCDIRNGNRRYTKASLLEFLSANNIEQKENFLKDVMNWALLIINSNSDNDIQSLKEAIYQYMTTTILPLYGKSVTRDAHNFFNIIGEGIHEAPVAEHGNIYHGDKIDIEVATVHSVKGETHAATLYLETFYDRHHESDRLSEQFKGIAYTRADKKVLSSLRVIYVGMSRPRYLLCV
;
A
#
# COMPACT_ATOMS: atom_id res chain seq x y z
N PHE A 1 -7.42 -11.52 10.12
CA PHE A 1 -7.73 -10.61 9.00
C PHE A 1 -8.74 -9.56 9.49
N ILE A 2 -8.29 -8.36 9.71
CA ILE A 2 -9.13 -7.28 10.24
C ILE A 2 -9.46 -6.37 9.06
N LEU A 3 -10.73 -6.34 8.66
CA LEU A 3 -11.26 -5.35 7.73
C LEU A 3 -11.84 -4.21 8.60
N LYS A 4 -11.14 -3.07 8.65
CA LYS A 4 -11.65 -1.88 9.34
C LYS A 4 -12.20 -0.89 8.31
N LYS A 5 -13.33 -0.24 8.63
CA LYS A 5 -13.95 0.79 7.78
C LYS A 5 -13.28 2.16 8.02
N GLU A 6 -11.96 2.23 7.89
CA GLU A 6 -11.19 3.45 8.19
C GLU A 6 -10.64 4.18 6.95
N HIS A 7 -10.74 3.55 5.79
CA HIS A 7 -10.19 4.13 4.56
C HIS A 7 -11.21 4.98 3.81
N ARG A 8 -10.74 6.08 3.23
CA ARG A 8 -11.59 6.99 2.43
C ARG A 8 -11.78 6.52 0.98
N TYR A 9 -10.89 5.68 0.47
CA TYR A 9 -10.85 5.34 -0.95
C TYR A 9 -10.91 3.83 -1.19
N VAL A 10 -11.64 3.42 -2.24
CA VAL A 10 -11.74 2.01 -2.68
C VAL A 10 -10.37 1.36 -2.83
N LYS A 11 -9.39 2.10 -3.38
CA LYS A 11 -8.03 1.59 -3.62
C LYS A 11 -7.36 1.07 -2.35
N ASP A 12 -7.63 1.69 -1.19
CA ASP A 12 -6.99 1.33 0.07
C ASP A 12 -7.54 0.01 0.59
N TYR A 13 -8.84 -0.22 0.43
CA TYR A 13 -9.46 -1.52 0.72
C TYR A 13 -8.94 -2.62 -0.20
N VAL A 14 -8.79 -2.33 -1.50
CA VAL A 14 -8.17 -3.26 -2.47
C VAL A 14 -6.76 -3.65 -2.03
N ILE A 15 -5.95 -2.69 -1.60
CA ILE A 15 -4.60 -2.94 -1.10
C ILE A 15 -4.64 -3.82 0.15
N SER A 16 -5.49 -3.49 1.13
CA SER A 16 -5.62 -4.23 2.40
C SER A 16 -6.11 -5.66 2.18
N ILE A 17 -7.08 -5.88 1.31
CA ILE A 17 -7.55 -7.22 0.94
C ILE A 17 -6.43 -8.04 0.32
N ILE A 18 -5.71 -7.48 -0.65
CA ILE A 18 -4.58 -8.17 -1.30
C ILE A 18 -3.49 -8.50 -0.28
N GLN A 19 -3.15 -7.59 0.62
CA GLN A 19 -2.17 -7.85 1.69
C GLN A 19 -2.62 -8.98 2.61
N GLY A 20 -3.91 -9.02 2.97
CA GLY A 20 -4.49 -10.11 3.74
C GLY A 20 -4.38 -11.46 3.01
N ILE A 21 -4.69 -11.49 1.71
CA ILE A 21 -4.54 -12.67 0.86
C ILE A 21 -3.08 -13.14 0.80
N LEU A 22 -2.13 -12.23 0.58
CA LEU A 22 -0.70 -12.55 0.54
C LEU A 22 -0.21 -13.09 1.89
N LYS A 23 -0.71 -12.54 3.00
CA LYS A 23 -0.41 -13.06 4.34
C LYS A 23 -0.98 -14.45 4.55
N PHE A 24 -2.20 -14.72 4.07
CA PHE A 24 -2.80 -16.05 4.14
C PHE A 24 -1.97 -17.09 3.34
N LEU A 25 -1.52 -16.75 2.12
CA LEU A 25 -0.64 -17.62 1.34
C LEU A 25 0.66 -17.90 2.09
N ASP A 26 1.26 -16.88 2.71
CA ASP A 26 2.47 -17.02 3.53
C ASP A 26 2.26 -17.99 4.72
N LEU A 27 1.11 -17.89 5.40
CA LEU A 27 0.73 -18.77 6.50
C LEU A 27 0.43 -20.21 6.03
N CYS A 28 0.02 -20.41 4.78
CA CYS A 28 -0.12 -21.72 4.15
C CYS A 28 1.20 -22.27 3.59
N ASP A 29 2.33 -21.62 3.86
CA ASP A 29 3.66 -21.95 3.35
C ASP A 29 3.70 -22.02 1.81
N ILE A 30 2.99 -21.10 1.16
CA ILE A 30 2.96 -20.94 -0.29
C ILE A 30 3.94 -19.83 -0.67
N ARG A 31 4.94 -20.20 -1.45
CA ARG A 31 6.07 -19.35 -1.84
C ARG A 31 6.17 -19.25 -3.36
N ASN A 32 6.72 -18.15 -3.83
CA ASN A 32 7.18 -18.00 -5.20
C ASN A 32 8.70 -18.28 -5.24
N GLY A 33 9.07 -19.54 -5.46
CA GLY A 33 10.43 -20.03 -5.22
C GLY A 33 10.78 -19.90 -3.73
N ASN A 34 11.87 -19.19 -3.43
CA ASN A 34 12.32 -18.95 -2.05
C ASN A 34 11.77 -17.65 -1.43
N ARG A 35 10.86 -16.94 -2.11
CA ARG A 35 10.35 -15.64 -1.66
C ARG A 35 8.87 -15.71 -1.38
N ARG A 36 8.38 -14.77 -0.54
CA ARG A 36 6.95 -14.54 -0.36
C ARG A 36 6.34 -14.01 -1.65
N TYR A 37 5.07 -14.35 -1.88
CA TYR A 37 4.33 -13.74 -2.97
C TYR A 37 4.18 -12.24 -2.76
N THR A 38 4.30 -11.50 -3.85
CA THR A 38 3.89 -10.10 -3.98
C THR A 38 2.61 -10.02 -4.81
N LYS A 39 1.93 -8.88 -4.82
CA LYS A 39 0.78 -8.66 -5.71
C LYS A 39 1.14 -8.99 -7.16
N ALA A 40 2.28 -8.50 -7.64
CA ALA A 40 2.71 -8.72 -9.03
C ALA A 40 2.92 -10.20 -9.33
N SER A 41 3.68 -10.91 -8.50
CA SER A 41 3.95 -12.35 -8.71
C SER A 41 2.70 -13.22 -8.55
N LEU A 42 1.75 -12.85 -7.68
CA LEU A 42 0.46 -13.54 -7.59
C LEU A 42 -0.36 -13.37 -8.87
N LEU A 43 -0.46 -12.15 -9.39
CA LEU A 43 -1.19 -11.88 -10.64
C LEU A 43 -0.53 -12.54 -11.85
N GLU A 44 0.79 -12.62 -11.86
CA GLU A 44 1.54 -13.35 -12.89
C GLU A 44 1.25 -14.85 -12.83
N PHE A 45 1.29 -15.46 -11.63
CA PHE A 45 0.94 -16.86 -11.42
C PHE A 45 -0.50 -17.17 -11.87
N LEU A 46 -1.48 -16.36 -11.48
CA LEU A 46 -2.88 -16.55 -11.90
C LEU A 46 -3.04 -16.43 -13.42
N SER A 47 -2.36 -15.46 -14.04
CA SER A 47 -2.37 -15.27 -15.48
C SER A 47 -1.73 -16.43 -16.24
N ALA A 48 -0.66 -17.01 -15.71
CA ALA A 48 0.03 -18.15 -16.30
C ALA A 48 -0.81 -19.44 -16.23
N ASN A 49 -1.64 -19.61 -15.19
CA ASN A 49 -2.57 -20.73 -15.09
C ASN A 49 -3.78 -20.53 -16.02
N ASN A 50 -4.44 -19.39 -15.94
CA ASN A 50 -5.54 -19.00 -16.79
C ASN A 50 -5.77 -17.49 -16.69
N ILE A 51 -5.82 -16.79 -17.82
CA ILE A 51 -6.06 -15.34 -17.85
C ILE A 51 -7.41 -14.95 -17.20
N GLU A 52 -8.43 -15.76 -17.38
CA GLU A 52 -9.75 -15.57 -16.77
C GLU A 52 -9.70 -15.65 -15.25
N GLN A 53 -8.87 -16.51 -14.67
CA GLN A 53 -8.69 -16.58 -13.21
C GLN A 53 -8.11 -15.27 -12.65
N LYS A 54 -7.16 -14.65 -13.34
CA LYS A 54 -6.63 -13.36 -12.95
C LYS A 54 -7.70 -12.26 -13.01
N GLU A 55 -8.50 -12.25 -14.08
CA GLU A 55 -9.56 -11.24 -14.25
C GLU A 55 -10.66 -11.41 -13.19
N ASN A 56 -11.09 -12.64 -12.94
CA ASN A 56 -12.06 -12.96 -11.89
C ASN A 56 -11.53 -12.58 -10.50
N PHE A 57 -10.27 -12.88 -10.20
CA PHE A 57 -9.64 -12.48 -8.94
C PHE A 57 -9.67 -10.96 -8.74
N LEU A 58 -9.29 -10.19 -9.77
CA LEU A 58 -9.30 -8.71 -9.67
C LEU A 58 -10.72 -8.15 -9.52
N LYS A 59 -11.69 -8.76 -10.23
CA LYS A 59 -13.11 -8.40 -10.10
C LYS A 59 -13.64 -8.68 -8.69
N ASP A 60 -13.33 -9.86 -8.14
CA ASP A 60 -13.77 -10.22 -6.79
C ASP A 60 -13.15 -9.32 -5.73
N VAL A 61 -11.85 -9.03 -5.80
CA VAL A 61 -11.18 -8.08 -4.90
C VAL A 61 -11.82 -6.70 -4.97
N MET A 62 -12.19 -6.22 -6.17
CA MET A 62 -12.87 -4.94 -6.34
C MET A 62 -14.27 -4.98 -5.73
N ASN A 63 -15.05 -6.05 -5.97
CA ASN A 63 -16.37 -6.23 -5.41
C ASN A 63 -16.32 -6.27 -3.87
N TRP A 64 -15.36 -6.98 -3.29
CA TRP A 64 -15.18 -7.01 -1.84
C TRP A 64 -14.84 -5.64 -1.27
N ALA A 65 -13.99 -4.86 -1.93
CA ALA A 65 -13.67 -3.50 -1.52
C ALA A 65 -14.91 -2.59 -1.54
N LEU A 66 -15.77 -2.71 -2.56
CA LEU A 66 -17.03 -1.97 -2.65
C LEU A 66 -18.03 -2.41 -1.58
N LEU A 67 -18.10 -3.71 -1.26
CA LEU A 67 -18.95 -4.22 -0.19
C LEU A 67 -18.53 -3.67 1.18
N ILE A 68 -17.21 -3.55 1.46
CA ILE A 68 -16.73 -2.94 2.70
C ILE A 68 -17.19 -1.48 2.82
N ILE A 69 -17.05 -0.69 1.75
CA ILE A 69 -17.44 0.71 1.75
C ILE A 69 -18.94 0.87 2.01
N ASN A 70 -19.74 0.01 1.39
CA ASN A 70 -21.19 0.05 1.48
C ASN A 70 -21.75 -0.70 2.69
N SER A 71 -20.91 -1.43 3.46
CA SER A 71 -21.36 -2.15 4.65
C SER A 71 -21.81 -1.19 5.72
N ASN A 72 -22.94 -1.51 6.35
CA ASN A 72 -23.52 -0.72 7.44
C ASN A 72 -23.50 -1.46 8.78
N SER A 73 -23.04 -2.71 8.80
CA SER A 73 -23.02 -3.55 9.98
C SER A 73 -21.75 -4.41 10.09
N ASP A 74 -21.40 -4.80 11.30
CA ASP A 74 -20.30 -5.75 11.53
C ASP A 74 -20.62 -7.14 10.96
N ASN A 75 -21.90 -7.50 10.84
CA ASN A 75 -22.33 -8.76 10.23
C ASN A 75 -21.98 -8.80 8.73
N ASP A 76 -22.10 -7.67 8.02
CA ASP A 76 -21.73 -7.59 6.60
C ASP A 76 -20.24 -7.84 6.43
N ILE A 77 -19.42 -7.27 7.32
CA ILE A 77 -17.95 -7.46 7.34
C ILE A 77 -17.59 -8.91 7.66
N GLN A 78 -18.30 -9.54 8.60
CA GLN A 78 -18.06 -10.95 8.92
C GLN A 78 -18.43 -11.88 7.76
N SER A 79 -19.57 -11.65 7.13
CA SER A 79 -20.00 -12.42 5.93
C SER A 79 -19.01 -12.26 4.78
N LEU A 80 -18.48 -11.06 4.58
CA LEU A 80 -17.45 -10.81 3.58
C LEU A 80 -16.13 -11.54 3.89
N LYS A 81 -15.71 -11.54 5.15
CA LYS A 81 -14.54 -12.26 5.61
C LYS A 81 -14.65 -13.76 5.32
N GLU A 82 -15.83 -14.33 5.59
CA GLU A 82 -16.14 -15.73 5.26
C GLU A 82 -16.10 -15.98 3.75
N ALA A 83 -16.65 -15.07 2.94
CA ALA A 83 -16.61 -15.17 1.47
C ALA A 83 -15.17 -15.16 0.94
N ILE A 84 -14.31 -14.27 1.45
CA ILE A 84 -12.88 -14.24 1.09
C ILE A 84 -12.19 -15.54 1.53
N TYR A 85 -12.48 -16.05 2.72
CA TYR A 85 -11.92 -17.31 3.20
C TYR A 85 -12.33 -18.48 2.30
N GLN A 86 -13.61 -18.59 1.97
CA GLN A 86 -14.12 -19.61 1.06
C GLN A 86 -13.44 -19.53 -0.31
N TYR A 87 -13.33 -18.35 -0.90
CA TYR A 87 -12.63 -18.15 -2.15
C TYR A 87 -11.17 -18.61 -2.09
N MET A 88 -10.47 -18.27 -1.02
CA MET A 88 -9.08 -18.69 -0.84
C MET A 88 -8.95 -20.22 -0.75
N THR A 89 -9.86 -20.88 -0.03
CA THR A 89 -9.80 -22.32 0.24
C THR A 89 -10.30 -23.17 -0.93
N THR A 90 -11.30 -22.69 -1.68
CA THR A 90 -11.91 -23.46 -2.76
C THR A 90 -11.35 -23.14 -4.15
N THR A 91 -10.83 -21.95 -4.34
CA THR A 91 -10.36 -21.47 -5.66
C THR A 91 -8.84 -21.32 -5.72
N ILE A 92 -8.25 -20.66 -4.73
CA ILE A 92 -6.81 -20.32 -4.80
C ILE A 92 -5.91 -21.46 -4.30
N LEU A 93 -6.17 -22.01 -3.11
CA LEU A 93 -5.33 -23.09 -2.56
C LEU A 93 -5.23 -24.33 -3.45
N PRO A 94 -6.29 -24.78 -4.12
CA PRO A 94 -6.22 -25.93 -5.04
C PRO A 94 -5.21 -25.74 -6.18
N LEU A 95 -4.99 -24.50 -6.64
CA LEU A 95 -4.00 -24.20 -7.68
C LEU A 95 -2.55 -24.52 -7.25
N TYR A 96 -2.33 -24.56 -5.96
CA TYR A 96 -1.03 -24.89 -5.36
C TYR A 96 -0.96 -26.31 -4.82
N GLY A 97 -2.05 -27.09 -4.90
CA GLY A 97 -2.13 -28.43 -4.31
C GLY A 97 -1.91 -28.41 -2.79
N LYS A 98 -2.27 -27.31 -2.13
CA LYS A 98 -2.11 -27.09 -0.69
C LYS A 98 -3.46 -27.06 0.02
N SER A 99 -3.43 -27.39 1.31
CA SER A 99 -4.54 -27.25 2.24
C SER A 99 -4.29 -26.13 3.25
N VAL A 100 -5.35 -25.70 3.91
CA VAL A 100 -5.28 -24.66 4.94
C VAL A 100 -4.47 -25.16 6.14
N THR A 101 -3.51 -24.38 6.59
CA THR A 101 -2.79 -24.63 7.84
C THR A 101 -3.59 -24.09 9.04
N ARG A 102 -3.26 -24.57 10.24
CA ARG A 102 -3.88 -24.08 11.48
C ARG A 102 -3.70 -22.57 11.64
N ASP A 103 -2.52 -22.05 11.32
CA ASP A 103 -2.23 -20.62 11.47
C ASP A 103 -3.00 -19.76 10.47
N ALA A 104 -3.15 -20.24 9.22
CA ALA A 104 -3.98 -19.59 8.22
C ALA A 104 -5.46 -19.61 8.60
N HIS A 105 -5.96 -20.72 9.17
CA HIS A 105 -7.32 -20.81 9.68
C HIS A 105 -7.54 -19.83 10.84
N ASN A 106 -6.66 -19.80 11.82
CA ASN A 106 -6.72 -18.87 12.94
C ASN A 106 -6.68 -17.41 12.50
N PHE A 107 -5.88 -17.09 11.48
CA PHE A 107 -5.79 -15.73 10.92
C PHE A 107 -7.14 -15.19 10.42
N PHE A 108 -8.01 -16.06 9.90
CA PHE A 108 -9.36 -15.68 9.49
C PHE A 108 -10.36 -15.74 10.66
N ASN A 109 -10.17 -16.65 11.62
CA ASN A 109 -11.08 -16.88 12.75
C ASN A 109 -10.83 -15.97 13.95
N ILE A 110 -9.92 -15.03 13.89
CA ILE A 110 -9.82 -13.98 14.90
C ILE A 110 -11.13 -13.19 14.85
N ILE A 111 -12.12 -13.66 15.59
CA ILE A 111 -13.27 -12.87 16.01
C ILE A 111 -12.65 -11.73 16.81
N GLY A 112 -12.94 -10.51 16.47
CA GLY A 112 -12.49 -9.36 17.22
C GLY A 112 -13.12 -9.36 18.61
N GLU A 113 -12.61 -10.20 19.52
CA GLU A 113 -12.66 -9.88 20.93
C GLU A 113 -11.94 -8.54 21.01
N GLY A 114 -12.68 -7.56 21.55
CA GLY A 114 -12.35 -6.15 21.57
C GLY A 114 -10.84 -5.94 21.48
N ILE A 115 -10.42 -5.48 20.36
CA ILE A 115 -9.04 -5.09 20.20
C ILE A 115 -8.83 -4.13 21.38
N HIS A 116 -8.16 -4.62 22.44
CA HIS A 116 -7.29 -3.71 23.14
C HIS A 116 -6.58 -3.02 21.99
N GLU A 117 -6.84 -1.74 21.83
CA GLU A 117 -6.14 -0.90 20.89
C GLU A 117 -4.67 -1.25 21.02
N ALA A 118 -4.25 -2.26 20.24
CA ALA A 118 -2.86 -2.22 19.80
C ALA A 118 -2.78 -0.81 19.25
N PRO A 119 -1.92 0.05 19.81
CA PRO A 119 -1.93 1.45 19.45
C PRO A 119 -2.10 1.43 17.95
N VAL A 120 -3.20 2.00 17.46
CA VAL A 120 -3.44 2.21 16.04
C VAL A 120 -2.06 2.56 15.60
N ALA A 121 -1.43 1.75 14.71
CA ALA A 121 -0.26 2.25 14.06
C ALA A 121 -0.83 3.48 13.38
N GLU A 122 -0.87 4.55 14.16
CA GLU A 122 -1.22 5.91 13.77
C GLU A 122 -0.51 6.01 12.47
N HIS A 123 -1.24 6.25 11.43
CA HIS A 123 -0.74 6.24 10.06
C HIS A 123 0.76 6.49 10.14
N GLY A 124 1.59 5.43 10.00
CA GLY A 124 2.92 5.32 10.62
C GLY A 124 3.93 6.39 10.24
N ASN A 125 3.42 7.51 9.77
CA ASN A 125 4.11 8.65 9.25
C ASN A 125 3.59 9.99 9.83
N ILE A 126 2.76 9.99 10.87
CA ILE A 126 2.38 11.24 11.57
C ILE A 126 3.11 11.31 12.90
N TYR A 127 3.89 12.35 13.09
CA TYR A 127 4.46 12.72 14.37
C TYR A 127 3.54 13.72 15.07
N HIS A 128 2.98 13.32 16.21
CA HIS A 128 2.13 14.16 17.04
C HIS A 128 2.99 14.98 18.01
N GLY A 129 3.10 16.28 17.76
CA GLY A 129 3.76 17.20 18.66
C GLY A 129 2.75 17.95 19.55
N ASP A 130 3.26 18.66 20.58
CA ASP A 130 2.41 19.37 21.55
C ASP A 130 1.48 20.42 20.92
N LYS A 131 1.83 20.95 19.76
CA LYS A 131 1.10 22.06 19.10
C LYS A 131 0.74 21.80 17.64
N ILE A 132 1.40 20.84 16.99
CA ILE A 132 1.18 20.52 15.59
C ILE A 132 1.42 19.05 15.34
N ASP A 133 0.70 18.51 14.39
CA ASP A 133 0.94 17.19 13.82
C ASP A 133 1.77 17.34 12.54
N ILE A 134 2.80 16.50 12.42
CA ILE A 134 3.70 16.50 11.25
C ILE A 134 3.51 15.18 10.51
N GLU A 135 2.99 15.24 9.31
CA GLU A 135 2.92 14.08 8.44
C GLU A 135 4.25 13.91 7.69
N VAL A 136 4.85 12.72 7.79
CA VAL A 136 6.04 12.34 7.04
C VAL A 136 5.61 11.48 5.85
N ALA A 137 5.83 11.98 4.65
CA ALA A 137 5.35 11.34 3.43
C ALA A 137 6.41 11.33 2.33
N THR A 138 6.29 10.40 1.38
CA THR A 138 7.14 10.47 0.19
C THR A 138 6.62 11.54 -0.76
N VAL A 139 7.53 12.17 -1.53
CA VAL A 139 7.12 13.17 -2.54
C VAL A 139 6.12 12.62 -3.54
N HIS A 140 6.19 11.32 -3.85
CA HIS A 140 5.26 10.67 -4.78
C HIS A 140 3.85 10.49 -4.19
N SER A 141 3.74 10.25 -2.87
CA SER A 141 2.44 10.05 -2.22
C SER A 141 1.64 11.36 -2.13
N VAL A 142 2.32 12.50 -1.97
CA VAL A 142 1.68 13.82 -1.84
C VAL A 142 1.47 14.54 -3.19
N LYS A 143 1.64 13.83 -4.29
CA LYS A 143 1.41 14.41 -5.63
C LYS A 143 -0.06 14.83 -5.81
N GLY A 144 -0.28 16.11 -6.07
CA GLY A 144 -1.62 16.70 -6.23
C GLY A 144 -2.17 17.34 -4.95
N GLU A 145 -1.50 17.20 -3.83
CA GLU A 145 -1.85 17.85 -2.56
C GLU A 145 -1.27 19.26 -2.45
N THR A 146 -1.74 20.02 -1.46
CA THR A 146 -1.24 21.35 -1.14
C THR A 146 -1.14 21.45 0.37
N HIS A 147 0.01 21.88 0.87
CA HIS A 147 0.31 21.95 2.29
C HIS A 147 0.46 23.40 2.75
N ALA A 148 0.20 23.66 4.03
CA ALA A 148 0.47 24.98 4.63
C ALA A 148 1.99 25.21 4.69
N ALA A 149 2.74 24.20 5.16
CA ALA A 149 4.19 24.21 5.24
C ALA A 149 4.75 22.86 4.83
N THR A 150 5.95 22.83 4.30
CA THR A 150 6.68 21.60 3.94
C THR A 150 8.13 21.72 4.40
N LEU A 151 8.61 20.69 5.10
CA LEU A 151 10.03 20.45 5.32
C LEU A 151 10.46 19.37 4.32
N TYR A 152 11.28 19.74 3.34
CA TYR A 152 11.83 18.83 2.37
C TYR A 152 13.13 18.26 2.89
N LEU A 153 13.16 16.94 3.14
CA LEU A 153 14.36 16.24 3.60
C LEU A 153 14.97 15.46 2.45
N GLU A 154 16.23 15.74 2.18
CA GLU A 154 17.00 14.99 1.19
C GLU A 154 17.54 13.68 1.75
N THR A 155 17.62 12.68 0.89
CA THR A 155 18.30 11.43 1.19
C THR A 155 19.63 11.35 0.47
N PHE A 156 20.65 10.82 1.16
CA PHE A 156 21.93 10.50 0.53
C PHE A 156 21.81 9.16 -0.21
N TYR A 157 21.77 9.23 -1.54
CA TYR A 157 21.64 8.07 -2.39
C TYR A 157 22.63 8.09 -3.55
N ASP A 158 23.24 6.93 -3.85
CA ASP A 158 24.21 6.78 -4.94
C ASP A 158 25.35 7.83 -4.85
N ARG A 159 25.88 8.02 -3.62
CA ARG A 159 27.00 8.91 -3.28
C ARG A 159 26.74 10.42 -3.42
N HIS A 160 25.49 10.83 -3.57
CA HIS A 160 25.11 12.24 -3.73
C HIS A 160 23.84 12.56 -2.96
N HIS A 161 23.69 13.79 -2.51
CA HIS A 161 22.41 14.40 -2.25
C HIS A 161 21.75 14.87 -3.56
N GLU A 162 20.44 15.02 -3.58
CA GLU A 162 19.75 15.54 -4.77
C GLU A 162 20.17 16.97 -5.08
N SER A 163 20.38 17.81 -4.05
CA SER A 163 20.89 19.18 -4.19
C SER A 163 22.24 19.24 -4.88
N ASP A 164 23.14 18.29 -4.62
CA ASP A 164 24.45 18.24 -5.30
C ASP A 164 24.29 18.08 -6.80
N ARG A 165 23.38 17.19 -7.22
CA ARG A 165 23.11 16.95 -8.65
C ARG A 165 22.44 18.13 -9.35
N LEU A 166 21.67 18.90 -8.61
CA LEU A 166 20.84 19.99 -9.13
C LEU A 166 21.35 21.38 -8.74
N SER A 167 22.58 21.47 -8.24
CA SER A 167 23.17 22.73 -7.75
C SER A 167 23.12 23.88 -8.77
N GLU A 168 23.28 23.58 -10.06
CA GLU A 168 23.18 24.57 -11.13
C GLU A 168 21.74 25.01 -11.39
N GLN A 169 20.79 24.08 -11.30
CA GLN A 169 19.37 24.38 -11.51
C GLN A 169 18.83 25.23 -10.36
N PHE A 170 19.29 25.02 -9.14
CA PHE A 170 18.98 25.91 -8.01
C PHE A 170 19.52 27.33 -8.19
N LYS A 171 20.57 27.52 -9.00
CA LYS A 171 21.08 28.84 -9.42
C LYS A 171 20.34 29.42 -10.63
N GLY A 172 19.28 28.76 -11.11
CA GLY A 172 18.49 29.21 -12.25
C GLY A 172 19.05 28.80 -13.62
N ILE A 173 20.07 27.95 -13.66
CA ILE A 173 20.65 27.46 -14.93
C ILE A 173 19.75 26.33 -15.46
N ALA A 174 19.24 26.51 -16.68
CA ALA A 174 18.39 25.52 -17.32
C ALA A 174 19.13 24.21 -17.58
N TYR A 175 18.49 23.07 -17.31
CA TYR A 175 19.05 21.76 -17.63
C TYR A 175 18.79 21.41 -19.11
N THR A 176 19.82 21.23 -19.87
CA THR A 176 19.76 21.00 -21.35
C THR A 176 20.16 19.58 -21.75
N ARG A 177 20.62 18.75 -20.82
CA ARG A 177 21.08 17.38 -21.09
C ARG A 177 19.96 16.37 -20.95
N ALA A 178 20.12 15.19 -21.58
CA ALA A 178 19.10 14.11 -21.54
C ALA A 178 19.37 13.05 -20.45
N ASP A 179 20.05 13.40 -19.35
CA ASP A 179 20.29 12.45 -18.25
C ASP A 179 18.99 12.16 -17.49
N LYS A 180 18.55 10.90 -17.57
CA LYS A 180 17.30 10.45 -16.96
C LYS A 180 17.30 10.57 -15.42
N LYS A 181 18.46 10.42 -14.77
CA LYS A 181 18.57 10.55 -13.30
C LYS A 181 18.35 11.98 -12.87
N VAL A 182 19.01 12.94 -13.51
CA VAL A 182 18.84 14.36 -13.23
C VAL A 182 17.42 14.83 -13.53
N LEU A 183 16.83 14.41 -14.64
CA LEU A 183 15.43 14.73 -14.97
C LEU A 183 14.45 14.13 -13.95
N SER A 184 14.73 12.94 -13.44
CA SER A 184 13.91 12.33 -12.38
C SER A 184 14.01 13.13 -11.09
N SER A 185 15.20 13.47 -10.62
CA SER A 185 15.43 14.30 -9.45
C SER A 185 14.77 15.67 -9.57
N LEU A 186 14.88 16.33 -10.73
CA LEU A 186 14.19 17.61 -10.98
C LEU A 186 12.68 17.52 -10.82
N ARG A 187 12.07 16.44 -11.31
CA ARG A 187 10.61 16.22 -11.17
C ARG A 187 10.22 15.99 -9.71
N VAL A 188 10.99 15.20 -8.97
CA VAL A 188 10.75 14.92 -7.55
C VAL A 188 10.84 16.21 -6.74
N ILE A 189 11.93 16.96 -6.88
CA ILE A 189 12.13 18.23 -6.19
C ILE A 189 11.06 19.25 -6.56
N TYR A 190 10.73 19.38 -7.84
CA TYR A 190 9.65 20.28 -8.28
C TYR A 190 8.32 19.94 -7.59
N VAL A 191 7.94 18.67 -7.53
CA VAL A 191 6.72 18.25 -6.86
C VAL A 191 6.79 18.58 -5.37
N GLY A 192 7.86 18.22 -4.65
CA GLY A 192 7.99 18.48 -3.22
C GLY A 192 7.98 19.96 -2.87
N MET A 193 8.77 20.77 -3.58
CA MET A 193 8.96 22.19 -3.29
C MET A 193 7.82 23.09 -3.79
N SER A 194 6.97 22.62 -4.71
CA SER A 194 5.83 23.41 -5.22
C SER A 194 4.53 23.20 -4.43
N ARG A 195 4.53 22.40 -3.35
CA ARG A 195 3.34 22.08 -2.56
C ARG A 195 3.03 23.07 -1.44
N PRO A 196 4.01 23.65 -0.73
CA PRO A 196 3.71 24.56 0.36
C PRO A 196 3.12 25.88 -0.15
N ARG A 197 2.12 26.39 0.62
CA ARG A 197 1.53 27.71 0.38
C ARG A 197 2.29 28.83 1.09
N TYR A 198 2.81 28.56 2.28
CA TYR A 198 3.32 29.60 3.16
C TYR A 198 4.77 29.42 3.56
N LEU A 199 5.23 28.18 3.77
CA LEU A 199 6.58 27.90 4.24
C LEU A 199 7.17 26.66 3.57
N LEU A 200 8.33 26.83 2.94
CA LEU A 200 9.19 25.74 2.49
C LEU A 200 10.50 25.80 3.26
N CYS A 201 10.86 24.71 3.93
CA CYS A 201 12.17 24.49 4.52
C CYS A 201 12.88 23.35 3.74
N VAL A 202 14.16 23.54 3.45
CA VAL A 202 15.01 22.58 2.73
C VAL A 202 16.26 22.31 3.55
#